data_d9f1c1bd82af5dd3c7fc3c1d63fae9f4
#
_entry.id   d9f1c1bd82af5dd3c7fc3c1d63fae9f4
#
_cell.length_a   1.000
_cell.length_b   1.000
_cell.length_c   1.000
_cell.angle_alpha   90.00
_cell.angle_beta   90.00
_cell.angle_gamma   90.00
#
_symmetry.space_group_name_H-M   'P 1'
#
loop_
_entity.id
_entity.type
_entity.pdbx_description
1 polymer ?
#
loop_
_entity_poly.entity_id
_entity_poly.type
_entity_poly.pdbx_seq_one_letter_code
_entity_poly.pdbx_strand_id
1 'polypeptide(L)'
;SVTGEQAEIVGLQVDGFELELKGQLNDSLSVAAGYTSMDGTTSSGGEPRELPESTMHLWANYQVNAQFGLGVGFAYQDEQNIKNNKPGLILPDYTRWDAAAYYNVSDDLEIRLNVENLSDELYFPFSHSTHQASVGKDLNARLSITRRF
;
A
#
# COMPACT_ATOMS: atom_id res chain seq x y z
N SER A 1 42.51 -24.00 -24.67
CA SER A 1 42.03 -23.48 -23.37
C SER A 1 40.61 -22.96 -23.54
N VAL A 2 39.66 -23.69 -23.02
CA VAL A 2 38.25 -23.25 -22.95
C VAL A 2 38.12 -22.36 -21.73
N THR A 3 38.04 -21.04 -21.92
CA THR A 3 37.62 -20.12 -20.89
C THR A 3 36.10 -20.29 -20.69
N GLY A 4 35.73 -21.02 -19.64
CA GLY A 4 34.34 -21.10 -19.24
C GLY A 4 33.90 -19.72 -18.70
N GLU A 5 33.09 -18.99 -19.45
CA GLU A 5 32.34 -17.87 -18.92
C GLU A 5 31.34 -18.44 -17.90
N GLN A 6 31.55 -18.13 -16.63
CA GLN A 6 30.51 -18.37 -15.63
C GLN A 6 29.42 -17.29 -15.85
N ALA A 7 28.31 -17.68 -16.44
CA ALA A 7 27.13 -16.87 -16.44
C ALA A 7 26.61 -16.84 -14.97
N GLU A 8 26.68 -15.68 -14.34
CA GLU A 8 26.03 -15.46 -13.04
C GLU A 8 24.52 -15.48 -13.27
N ILE A 9 23.85 -16.53 -12.79
CA ILE A 9 22.39 -16.58 -12.81
C ILE A 9 21.91 -15.67 -11.70
N VAL A 10 21.53 -14.44 -12.05
CA VAL A 10 20.84 -13.54 -11.14
C VAL A 10 19.42 -14.06 -10.99
N GLY A 11 19.18 -14.82 -9.92
CA GLY A 11 17.87 -15.36 -9.59
C GLY A 11 17.34 -14.74 -8.31
N LEU A 12 16.03 -14.54 -8.29
CA LEU A 12 15.24 -14.20 -7.11
C LEU A 12 14.12 -15.23 -7.02
N GLN A 13 13.99 -15.87 -5.86
CA GLN A 13 12.84 -16.68 -5.51
C GLN A 13 12.02 -15.92 -4.49
N VAL A 14 10.70 -15.80 -4.70
CA VAL A 14 9.74 -15.24 -3.74
C VAL A 14 8.62 -16.23 -3.58
N ASP A 15 8.37 -16.61 -2.34
CA ASP A 15 7.26 -17.46 -1.93
C ASP A 15 6.37 -16.64 -0.99
N GLY A 16 5.07 -16.95 -0.95
CA GLY A 16 4.16 -16.21 -0.08
C GLY A 16 2.72 -16.62 -0.27
N PHE A 17 1.85 -15.92 0.42
CA PHE A 17 0.40 -16.07 0.25
C PHE A 17 -0.28 -14.69 0.30
N GLU A 18 -1.44 -14.63 -0.31
CA GLU A 18 -2.28 -13.46 -0.36
C GLU A 18 -3.70 -13.82 0.11
N LEU A 19 -4.27 -12.95 0.94
CA LEU A 19 -5.64 -13.05 1.41
C LEU A 19 -6.39 -11.77 1.08
N GLU A 20 -7.49 -11.89 0.35
CA GLU A 20 -8.38 -10.77 0.06
C GLU A 20 -9.78 -11.02 0.65
N LEU A 21 -10.35 -9.98 1.22
CA LEU A 21 -11.73 -9.95 1.71
C LEU A 21 -12.43 -8.71 1.14
N LYS A 22 -13.59 -8.93 0.51
CA LYS A 22 -14.46 -7.83 0.08
C LYS A 22 -15.91 -8.23 0.29
N GLY A 23 -16.66 -7.38 0.96
CA GLY A 23 -18.06 -7.68 1.22
C GLY A 23 -18.83 -6.54 1.86
N GLN A 24 -20.13 -6.69 1.83
CA GLN A 24 -21.07 -5.86 2.56
C GLN A 24 -21.44 -6.59 3.85
N LEU A 25 -21.12 -5.99 5.00
CA LEU A 25 -21.37 -6.57 6.31
C LEU A 25 -22.80 -6.36 6.77
N ASN A 26 -23.41 -5.26 6.34
CA ASN A 26 -24.83 -4.93 6.50
C ASN A 26 -25.23 -3.86 5.49
N ASP A 27 -26.49 -3.39 5.53
CA ASP A 27 -27.03 -2.43 4.56
C ASP A 27 -26.26 -1.11 4.49
N SER A 28 -25.51 -0.76 5.55
CA SER A 28 -24.77 0.51 5.64
C SER A 28 -23.26 0.37 5.63
N LEU A 29 -22.72 -0.84 5.86
CA LEU A 29 -21.27 -1.03 6.03
C LEU A 29 -20.72 -2.01 5.00
N SER A 30 -19.76 -1.56 4.20
CA SER A 30 -18.95 -2.41 3.33
C SER A 30 -17.47 -2.32 3.71
N VAL A 31 -16.75 -3.42 3.53
CA VAL A 31 -15.32 -3.55 3.85
C VAL A 31 -14.58 -4.20 2.70
N ALA A 32 -13.38 -3.70 2.43
CA ALA A 32 -12.38 -4.36 1.60
C ALA A 32 -11.08 -4.42 2.39
N ALA A 33 -10.45 -5.58 2.43
CA ALA A 33 -9.19 -5.81 3.14
C ALA A 33 -8.30 -6.74 2.33
N GLY A 34 -7.01 -6.59 2.43
CA GLY A 34 -6.02 -7.48 1.86
C GLY A 34 -4.83 -7.61 2.79
N TYR A 35 -4.26 -8.79 2.79
CA TYR A 35 -3.02 -9.12 3.48
C TYR A 35 -2.16 -9.96 2.57
N THR A 36 -0.88 -9.59 2.43
CA THR A 36 0.12 -10.36 1.70
C THR A 36 1.28 -10.66 2.62
N SER A 37 1.74 -11.90 2.62
CA SER A 37 2.99 -12.30 3.27
C SER A 37 3.94 -12.86 2.22
N MET A 38 5.18 -12.40 2.24
CA MET A 38 6.20 -12.75 1.25
C MET A 38 7.51 -13.09 1.94
N ASP A 39 8.19 -14.11 1.43
CA ASP A 39 9.55 -14.48 1.80
C ASP A 39 10.37 -14.57 0.51
N GLY A 40 11.50 -13.93 0.48
CA GLY A 40 12.32 -13.84 -0.70
C GLY A 40 13.78 -14.23 -0.44
N THR A 41 14.35 -14.95 -1.39
CA THR A 41 15.74 -15.35 -1.35
C THR A 41 16.44 -15.06 -2.67
N THR A 42 17.59 -14.39 -2.60
CA THR A 42 18.45 -14.17 -3.76
C THR A 42 19.24 -15.42 -4.10
N SER A 43 19.81 -15.51 -5.30
CA SER A 43 20.67 -16.63 -5.73
C SER A 43 21.89 -16.86 -4.85
N SER A 44 22.30 -15.86 -4.06
CA SER A 44 23.38 -15.96 -3.06
C SER A 44 22.90 -16.34 -1.65
N GLY A 45 21.61 -16.62 -1.47
CA GLY A 45 21.02 -17.07 -0.21
C GLY A 45 20.69 -15.96 0.79
N GLY A 46 20.73 -14.69 0.39
CA GLY A 46 20.38 -13.55 1.24
C GLY A 46 19.04 -12.93 0.89
N GLU A 47 18.59 -11.97 1.68
CA GLU A 47 17.34 -11.26 1.50
C GLU A 47 17.38 -10.30 0.30
N PRO A 48 16.32 -10.23 -0.51
CA PRO A 48 16.20 -9.27 -1.59
C PRO A 48 15.93 -7.86 -1.07
N ARG A 49 16.21 -6.88 -1.91
CA ARG A 49 15.80 -5.50 -1.70
C ARG A 49 14.33 -5.29 -2.12
N GLU A 50 13.70 -4.27 -1.57
CA GLU A 50 12.36 -3.82 -1.98
C GLU A 50 11.30 -4.92 -1.92
N LEU A 51 11.44 -5.82 -0.97
CA LEU A 51 10.49 -6.88 -0.67
C LEU A 51 10.11 -6.80 0.81
N PRO A 52 9.02 -6.13 1.18
CA PRO A 52 8.51 -6.17 2.54
C PRO A 52 7.98 -7.57 2.86
N GLU A 53 8.22 -8.09 4.06
CA GLU A 53 7.73 -9.41 4.48
C GLU A 53 6.21 -9.45 4.55
N SER A 54 5.58 -8.33 4.87
CA SER A 54 4.13 -8.24 4.88
C SER A 54 3.61 -6.88 4.43
N THR A 55 2.43 -6.89 3.81
CA THR A 55 1.64 -5.70 3.56
C THR A 55 0.19 -5.94 3.97
N MET A 56 -0.47 -4.91 4.42
CA MET A 56 -1.88 -4.97 4.79
C MET A 56 -2.61 -3.71 4.35
N HIS A 57 -3.84 -3.87 3.89
CA HIS A 57 -4.73 -2.74 3.68
C HIS A 57 -6.14 -3.07 4.15
N LEU A 58 -6.84 -2.06 4.61
CA LEU A 58 -8.24 -2.13 4.97
C LEU A 58 -8.91 -0.83 4.56
N TRP A 59 -10.11 -0.95 4.01
CA TRP A 59 -10.99 0.18 3.73
C TRP A 59 -12.41 -0.17 4.13
N ALA A 60 -13.03 0.66 4.94
CA ALA A 60 -14.42 0.55 5.35
C ALA A 60 -15.21 1.75 4.85
N ASN A 61 -16.36 1.50 4.21
CA ASN A 61 -17.32 2.54 3.86
C ASN A 61 -18.58 2.37 4.70
N TYR A 62 -19.02 3.45 5.30
CA TYR A 62 -20.24 3.51 6.08
C TYR A 62 -21.23 4.53 5.49
N GLN A 63 -22.37 4.04 5.06
CA GLN A 63 -23.47 4.87 4.58
C GLN A 63 -24.29 5.37 5.76
N VAL A 64 -24.15 6.65 6.09
CA VAL A 64 -24.82 7.28 7.24
C VAL A 64 -26.31 7.48 6.97
N ASN A 65 -26.64 7.89 5.73
CA ASN A 65 -28.01 8.05 5.23
C ASN A 65 -28.00 8.02 3.69
N ALA A 66 -29.14 8.24 3.05
CA ALA A 66 -29.26 8.18 1.59
C ALA A 66 -28.32 9.15 0.84
N GLN A 67 -27.92 10.25 1.46
CA GLN A 67 -27.10 11.28 0.84
C GLN A 67 -25.65 11.27 1.30
N PHE A 68 -25.35 10.83 2.53
CA PHE A 68 -24.05 11.00 3.16
C PHE A 68 -23.40 9.65 3.54
N GLY A 69 -22.17 9.47 3.12
CA GLY A 69 -21.31 8.34 3.46
C GLY A 69 -19.93 8.77 3.91
N LEU A 70 -19.29 7.92 4.68
CA LEU A 70 -17.92 8.06 5.19
C LEU A 70 -17.09 6.85 4.79
N GLY A 71 -15.81 7.08 4.54
CA GLY A 71 -14.82 6.04 4.35
C GLY A 71 -13.64 6.25 5.29
N VAL A 72 -13.08 5.17 5.81
CA VAL A 72 -11.84 5.17 6.57
C VAL A 72 -11.06 3.89 6.27
N GLY A 73 -9.77 4.00 6.23
CA GLY A 73 -8.91 2.85 6.01
C GLY A 73 -7.47 3.11 6.40
N PHE A 74 -6.66 2.07 6.27
CA PHE A 74 -5.23 2.16 6.44
C PHE A 74 -4.49 1.29 5.42
N ALA A 75 -3.24 1.64 5.18
CA ALA A 75 -2.27 0.83 4.47
C ALA A 75 -1.03 0.67 5.34
N TYR A 76 -0.64 -0.57 5.59
CA TYR A 76 0.57 -0.97 6.31
C TYR A 76 1.54 -1.62 5.33
N GLN A 77 2.80 -1.32 5.48
CA GLN A 77 3.90 -2.00 4.82
C GLN A 77 5.00 -2.22 5.85
N ASP A 78 5.50 -3.46 5.90
CA ASP A 78 6.62 -3.84 6.74
C ASP A 78 7.93 -3.20 6.27
N GLU A 79 8.94 -3.22 7.11
CA GLU A 79 10.27 -2.76 6.72
C GLU A 79 10.79 -3.54 5.51
N GLN A 80 11.69 -2.93 4.76
CA GLN A 80 12.26 -3.58 3.59
C GLN A 80 13.72 -3.18 3.39
N ASN A 81 14.51 -4.14 2.90
CA ASN A 81 15.90 -3.88 2.59
C ASN A 81 16.07 -2.93 1.40
N ILE A 82 16.99 -1.98 1.52
CA ILE A 82 17.37 -1.07 0.43
C ILE A 82 18.29 -1.77 -0.58
N LYS A 83 19.04 -2.78 -0.13
CA LYS A 83 20.04 -3.48 -0.93
C LYS A 83 20.04 -4.98 -0.63
N ASN A 84 20.14 -5.79 -1.69
CA ASN A 84 20.27 -7.25 -1.57
C ASN A 84 21.43 -7.63 -0.66
N ASN A 85 21.20 -8.64 0.19
CA ASN A 85 22.21 -9.27 1.05
C ASN A 85 22.95 -8.29 1.97
N LYS A 86 22.31 -7.19 2.39
CA LYS A 86 22.87 -6.21 3.31
C LYS A 86 21.87 -5.86 4.39
N PRO A 87 21.72 -6.67 5.43
CA PRO A 87 20.87 -6.38 6.57
C PRO A 87 21.33 -5.08 7.26
N GLY A 88 20.37 -4.31 7.76
CA GLY A 88 20.60 -3.03 8.45
C GLY A 88 20.60 -1.78 7.56
N LEU A 89 20.46 -1.93 6.24
CA LEU A 89 20.07 -0.84 5.35
C LEU A 89 18.61 -1.01 4.96
N ILE A 90 17.72 -0.49 5.79
CA ILE A 90 16.27 -0.67 5.67
C ILE A 90 15.55 0.65 5.42
N LEU A 91 14.41 0.57 4.74
CA LEU A 91 13.32 1.52 4.87
C LEU A 91 12.44 1.03 6.01
N PRO A 92 12.09 1.88 6.99
CA PRO A 92 11.23 1.46 8.10
C PRO A 92 9.83 1.08 7.63
N ASP A 93 9.15 0.28 8.42
CA ASP A 93 7.72 0.04 8.31
C ASP A 93 6.92 1.33 8.48
N TYR A 94 5.70 1.33 7.99
CA TYR A 94 4.77 2.45 8.19
C TYR A 94 3.31 2.00 8.18
N THR A 95 2.47 2.82 8.81
CA THR A 95 1.01 2.71 8.72
C THR A 95 0.42 4.06 8.34
N ARG A 96 -0.12 4.16 7.12
CA ARG A 96 -0.82 5.34 6.63
C ARG A 96 -2.32 5.20 6.82
N TRP A 97 -2.95 6.20 7.44
CA TRP A 97 -4.40 6.28 7.59
C TRP A 97 -5.00 7.24 6.60
N ASP A 98 -6.10 6.85 5.98
CA ASP A 98 -6.83 7.63 4.99
C ASP A 98 -8.31 7.72 5.36
N ALA A 99 -8.98 8.81 4.96
CA ALA A 99 -10.42 8.97 5.13
C ALA A 99 -11.08 9.56 3.89
N ALA A 100 -12.39 9.37 3.77
CA ALA A 100 -13.19 10.00 2.76
C ALA A 100 -14.58 10.39 3.29
N ALA A 101 -15.18 11.41 2.68
CA ALA A 101 -16.58 11.76 2.87
C ALA A 101 -17.24 11.87 1.49
N TYR A 102 -18.44 11.34 1.37
CA TYR A 102 -19.22 11.31 0.14
C TYR A 102 -20.56 12.00 0.40
N TYR A 103 -20.92 12.93 -0.46
CA TYR A 103 -22.20 13.62 -0.35
C TYR A 103 -22.91 13.67 -1.71
N ASN A 104 -24.02 12.96 -1.83
CA ASN A 104 -24.90 13.01 -2.97
C ASN A 104 -25.86 14.20 -2.80
N VAL A 105 -25.57 15.29 -3.48
CA VAL A 105 -26.42 16.50 -3.47
C VAL A 105 -27.74 16.23 -4.19
N SER A 106 -27.67 15.45 -5.28
CA SER A 106 -28.80 14.96 -6.07
C SER A 106 -28.39 13.66 -6.78
N ASP A 107 -29.29 13.03 -7.52
CA ASP A 107 -29.04 11.79 -8.27
C ASP A 107 -27.93 11.96 -9.33
N ASP A 108 -27.70 13.18 -9.80
CA ASP A 108 -26.70 13.51 -10.82
C ASP A 108 -25.48 14.29 -10.29
N LEU A 109 -25.44 14.69 -9.00
CA LEU A 109 -24.36 15.49 -8.42
C LEU A 109 -23.80 14.89 -7.14
N GLU A 110 -22.54 14.49 -7.17
CA GLU A 110 -21.76 13.97 -6.04
C GLU A 110 -20.61 14.92 -5.70
N ILE A 111 -20.40 15.15 -4.42
CA ILE A 111 -19.21 15.81 -3.85
C ILE A 111 -18.45 14.75 -3.03
N ARG A 112 -17.14 14.67 -3.25
CA ARG A 112 -16.26 13.76 -2.52
C ARG A 112 -15.05 14.50 -1.97
N LEU A 113 -14.80 14.33 -0.67
CA LEU A 113 -13.56 14.73 -0.01
C LEU A 113 -12.76 13.47 0.31
N ASN A 114 -11.51 13.40 -0.15
CA ASN A 114 -10.56 12.38 0.25
C ASN A 114 -9.43 13.06 1.02
N VAL A 115 -9.02 12.45 2.12
CA VAL A 115 -7.88 12.87 2.94
C VAL A 115 -6.94 11.69 3.04
N GLU A 116 -5.72 11.85 2.53
CA GLU A 116 -4.66 10.85 2.59
C GLU A 116 -3.67 11.23 3.69
N ASN A 117 -3.11 10.21 4.34
CA ASN A 117 -2.13 10.37 5.41
C ASN A 117 -2.62 11.25 6.57
N LEU A 118 -3.73 10.85 7.20
CA LEU A 118 -4.36 11.58 8.31
C LEU A 118 -3.43 11.82 9.51
N SER A 119 -2.49 10.91 9.75
CA SER A 119 -1.51 11.00 10.84
C SER A 119 -0.32 11.89 10.50
N ASP A 120 -0.23 12.38 9.26
CA ASP A 120 0.93 13.12 8.73
C ASP A 120 2.25 12.35 8.97
N GLU A 121 2.20 11.03 8.75
CA GLU A 121 3.32 10.12 8.92
C GLU A 121 4.39 10.38 7.87
N LEU A 122 5.65 10.50 8.30
CA LEU A 122 6.78 10.48 7.37
C LEU A 122 7.11 9.04 7.00
N TYR A 123 6.83 8.64 5.77
CA TYR A 123 7.05 7.27 5.31
C TYR A 123 7.79 7.19 3.97
N PHE A 124 8.40 6.03 3.71
CA PHE A 124 9.23 5.79 2.53
C PHE A 124 8.72 4.52 1.82
N PRO A 125 7.83 4.64 0.82
CA PRO A 125 7.21 3.49 0.18
C PRO A 125 8.18 2.62 -0.62
N PHE A 126 9.25 3.20 -1.16
CA PHE A 126 10.28 2.48 -1.92
C PHE A 126 11.59 3.28 -1.99
N SER A 127 12.67 2.59 -2.40
CA SER A 127 13.96 3.23 -2.68
C SER A 127 14.42 2.89 -4.09
N HIS A 128 15.07 3.83 -4.75
CA HIS A 128 15.73 3.56 -6.04
C HIS A 128 17.07 2.83 -5.83
N SER A 129 17.76 3.13 -4.74
CA SER A 129 19.04 2.51 -4.34
C SER A 129 19.45 3.00 -2.93
N THR A 130 20.64 2.65 -2.49
CA THR A 130 21.19 3.06 -1.18
C THR A 130 21.38 4.58 -0.99
N HIS A 131 21.21 5.38 -2.01
CA HIS A 131 21.41 6.84 -1.97
C HIS A 131 20.14 7.64 -2.23
N GLN A 132 19.02 6.99 -2.49
CA GLN A 132 17.76 7.68 -2.81
C GLN A 132 16.56 6.87 -2.35
N ALA A 133 15.78 7.40 -1.43
CA ALA A 133 14.47 6.91 -1.05
C ALA A 133 13.38 7.88 -1.50
N SER A 134 12.23 7.36 -1.89
CA SER A 134 11.05 8.17 -2.19
C SER A 134 10.32 8.48 -0.90
N VAL A 135 10.07 9.77 -0.66
CA VAL A 135 9.24 10.21 0.46
C VAL A 135 7.77 10.10 0.05
N GLY A 136 6.95 9.50 0.91
CA GLY A 136 5.50 9.49 0.76
C GLY A 136 4.91 10.90 0.84
N LYS A 137 3.68 11.06 0.42
CA LYS A 137 2.99 12.35 0.52
C LYS A 137 2.65 12.67 1.97
N ASP A 138 2.88 13.89 2.37
CA ASP A 138 2.37 14.45 3.63
C ASP A 138 0.83 14.43 3.65
N LEU A 139 0.24 14.79 4.79
CA LEU A 139 -1.21 14.98 4.89
C LEU A 139 -1.72 15.84 3.74
N ASN A 140 -2.60 15.27 2.94
CA ASN A 140 -3.19 15.99 1.82
C ASN A 140 -4.68 15.70 1.67
N ALA A 141 -5.39 16.66 1.09
CA ALA A 141 -6.82 16.56 0.85
C ALA A 141 -7.15 16.88 -0.61
N ARG A 142 -8.10 16.14 -1.16
CA ARG A 142 -8.65 16.34 -2.50
C ARG A 142 -10.16 16.44 -2.46
N LEU A 143 -10.69 17.56 -2.95
CA LEU A 143 -12.11 17.71 -3.21
C LEU A 143 -12.43 17.40 -4.67
N SER A 144 -13.43 16.59 -4.91
CA SER A 144 -13.93 16.26 -6.26
C SER A 144 -15.43 16.54 -6.33
N ILE A 145 -15.86 17.09 -7.45
CA ILE A 145 -17.28 17.30 -7.77
C ILE A 145 -17.55 16.59 -9.09
N THR A 146 -18.49 15.65 -9.07
CA THR A 146 -18.87 14.87 -10.24
C THR A 146 -20.32 15.13 -10.58
N ARG A 147 -20.58 15.58 -11.82
CA ARG A 147 -21.92 15.72 -12.36
C ARG A 147 -22.11 14.80 -13.55
N ARG A 148 -23.25 14.08 -13.56
CA ARG A 148 -23.69 13.27 -14.68
C ARG A 148 -24.77 14.04 -15.45
N PHE A 149 -24.74 13.98 -16.78
CA PHE A 149 -25.67 14.68 -17.66
C PHE A 149 -26.51 13.66 -18.42
#